data_73a70ef72be80a66a17f754a8855d62c
#
_entry.id   73a70ef72be80a66a17f754a8855d62c
#
_cell.length_a   1.000
_cell.length_b   1.000
_cell.length_c   1.000
_cell.angle_alpha   90.00
_cell.angle_beta   90.00
_cell.angle_gamma   90.00
#
_symmetry.space_group_name_H-M   'P 1'
#
loop_
_entity.id
_entity.type
_entity.pdbx_description
1 polymer ?
#
loop_
_entity_poly.entity_id
_entity_poly.type
_entity_poly.pdbx_seq_one_letter_code
_entity_poly.pdbx_strand_id
1 'polypeptide(L)'
;MIRKKKLAIAALPLVVSTTAHAQFESGKQYIGASLTGLNLSYNGSQDLNLGIQAKAGYFVEDDWMLLGQVEYNHSGLDGVKDYFSVGAQGRYYIEQNGLYLGGGVKLVHSGSYNDFMPGVEVGYAFFLGKSVTLEPAIYYDQSFKKHVDYSTIGLKLGVGIYL
;
A
#
# COMPACT_ATOMS: atom_id res chain seq x y z
N MET A 1 -33.96 -26.33 16.47
CA MET A 1 -34.15 -25.95 15.05
C MET A 1 -33.22 -24.79 14.74
N ILE A 2 -31.99 -25.10 14.26
CA ILE A 2 -30.89 -24.10 14.07
C ILE A 2 -31.01 -23.61 12.64
N ARG A 3 -31.38 -22.34 12.46
CA ARG A 3 -31.40 -21.67 11.15
C ARG A 3 -29.96 -21.38 10.72
N LYS A 4 -29.45 -22.13 9.76
CA LYS A 4 -28.21 -21.81 9.03
C LYS A 4 -28.44 -20.53 8.21
N LYS A 5 -27.86 -19.40 8.67
CA LYS A 5 -27.77 -18.19 7.86
C LYS A 5 -26.74 -18.47 6.75
N LYS A 6 -27.21 -18.59 5.52
CA LYS A 6 -26.36 -18.65 4.33
C LYS A 6 -25.75 -17.26 4.15
N LEU A 7 -24.46 -17.16 4.35
CA LEU A 7 -23.65 -15.99 3.98
C LEU A 7 -23.59 -15.97 2.45
N ALA A 8 -24.38 -15.13 1.83
CA ALA A 8 -24.29 -14.88 0.40
C ALA A 8 -23.05 -14.03 0.16
N ILE A 9 -21.96 -14.65 -0.27
CA ILE A 9 -20.82 -13.95 -0.84
C ILE A 9 -21.29 -13.42 -2.19
N ALA A 10 -21.62 -12.13 -2.23
CA ALA A 10 -21.86 -11.44 -3.48
C ALA A 10 -20.53 -11.37 -4.23
N ALA A 11 -20.37 -12.25 -5.22
CA ALA A 11 -19.29 -12.14 -6.20
C ALA A 11 -19.52 -10.83 -6.96
N LEU A 12 -18.72 -9.80 -6.62
CA LEU A 12 -18.67 -8.55 -7.37
C LEU A 12 -18.16 -8.91 -8.77
N PRO A 13 -18.93 -8.66 -9.84
CA PRO A 13 -18.42 -8.93 -11.18
C PRO A 13 -17.22 -8.02 -11.42
N LEU A 14 -16.07 -8.63 -11.63
CA LEU A 14 -14.85 -7.96 -12.05
C LEU A 14 -15.11 -7.42 -13.47
N VAL A 15 -15.51 -6.17 -13.56
CA VAL A 15 -15.61 -5.48 -14.86
C VAL A 15 -14.18 -5.25 -15.32
N VAL A 16 -13.65 -6.21 -16.06
CA VAL A 16 -12.40 -6.08 -16.78
C VAL A 16 -12.64 -5.06 -17.89
N SER A 17 -12.30 -3.80 -17.62
CA SER A 17 -12.27 -2.78 -18.65
C SER A 17 -11.06 -3.06 -19.55
N THR A 18 -11.32 -3.46 -20.79
CA THR A 18 -10.34 -3.82 -21.82
C THR A 18 -9.55 -2.62 -22.38
N THR A 19 -9.48 -1.49 -21.69
CA THR A 19 -8.75 -0.28 -22.12
C THR A 19 -7.47 -0.02 -21.36
N ALA A 20 -6.96 -1.01 -20.60
CA ALA A 20 -5.81 -0.81 -19.69
C ALA A 20 -4.44 -0.88 -20.39
N HIS A 21 -4.37 -1.19 -21.68
CA HIS A 21 -3.11 -1.48 -22.37
C HIS A 21 -2.16 -0.29 -22.57
N ALA A 22 -2.58 0.94 -22.29
CA ALA A 22 -1.75 2.14 -22.48
C ALA A 22 -1.39 2.85 -21.16
N GLN A 23 -1.64 2.24 -20.01
CA GLN A 23 -1.59 2.96 -18.73
C GLN A 23 -0.32 2.70 -17.91
N PHE A 24 0.35 1.57 -18.16
CA PHE A 24 1.59 1.17 -17.45
C PHE A 24 2.79 1.19 -18.40
N GLU A 25 2.82 2.16 -19.32
CA GLU A 25 3.88 2.29 -20.33
C GLU A 25 5.07 3.09 -19.79
N SER A 26 6.25 2.76 -20.30
CA SER A 26 7.49 3.49 -20.07
C SER A 26 7.33 4.98 -20.34
N GLY A 27 7.91 5.80 -19.48
CA GLY A 27 7.86 7.26 -19.57
C GLY A 27 6.70 7.93 -18.83
N LYS A 28 5.71 7.17 -18.36
CA LYS A 28 4.61 7.72 -17.57
C LYS A 28 5.04 8.06 -16.15
N GLN A 29 4.38 9.08 -15.61
CA GLN A 29 4.58 9.53 -14.24
C GLN A 29 3.41 9.09 -13.36
N TYR A 30 3.68 8.89 -12.08
CA TYR A 30 2.71 8.50 -11.09
C TYR A 30 2.79 9.42 -9.88
N ILE A 31 1.64 9.87 -9.40
CA ILE A 31 1.50 10.56 -8.11
C ILE A 31 0.40 9.86 -7.34
N GLY A 32 0.64 9.51 -6.09
CA GLY A 32 -0.34 8.82 -5.26
C GLY A 32 -0.33 9.29 -3.82
N ALA A 33 -1.47 9.11 -3.17
CA ALA A 33 -1.64 9.26 -1.74
C ALA A 33 -2.38 8.04 -1.19
N SER A 34 -2.01 7.60 0.01
CA SER A 34 -2.63 6.43 0.64
C SER A 34 -2.89 6.67 2.11
N LEU A 35 -3.97 6.09 2.60
CA LEU A 35 -4.17 5.88 4.03
C LEU A 35 -3.56 4.52 4.39
N THR A 36 -2.68 4.53 5.39
CA THR A 36 -2.03 3.34 5.94
C THR A 36 -2.47 3.10 7.38
N GLY A 37 -2.16 1.94 7.93
CA GLY A 37 -2.48 1.66 9.33
C GLY A 37 -3.88 1.10 9.57
N LEU A 38 -4.60 0.68 8.53
CA LEU A 38 -5.75 -0.20 8.69
C LEU A 38 -5.23 -1.58 9.13
N ASN A 39 -4.73 -1.65 10.36
CA ASN A 39 -4.11 -2.85 10.90
C ASN A 39 -5.15 -3.95 11.08
N LEU A 40 -5.00 -5.04 10.34
CA LEU A 40 -5.51 -6.33 10.77
C LEU A 40 -4.58 -6.84 11.89
N SER A 41 -4.59 -6.17 13.04
CA SER A 41 -3.89 -6.62 14.22
C SER A 41 -4.62 -7.83 14.78
N TYR A 42 -4.02 -9.00 14.65
CA TYR A 42 -4.50 -10.25 15.24
C TYR A 42 -4.32 -10.31 16.76
N ASN A 43 -3.73 -9.31 17.37
CA ASN A 43 -3.58 -9.17 18.82
C ASN A 43 -4.67 -8.22 19.33
N GLY A 44 -5.59 -8.70 20.13
CA GLY A 44 -6.78 -8.04 20.67
C GLY A 44 -6.66 -6.65 21.34
N SER A 45 -5.66 -5.87 20.97
CA SER A 45 -5.49 -4.45 21.25
C SER A 45 -5.80 -3.69 19.96
N GLN A 46 -6.96 -3.10 19.90
CA GLN A 46 -7.39 -2.25 18.77
C GLN A 46 -6.72 -0.88 18.90
N ASP A 47 -5.51 -0.78 18.40
CA ASP A 47 -4.83 0.50 18.27
C ASP A 47 -5.00 1.01 16.84
N LEU A 48 -5.85 2.00 16.67
CA LEU A 48 -6.03 2.72 15.41
C LEU A 48 -4.79 3.57 15.13
N ASN A 49 -3.78 2.97 14.50
CA ASN A 49 -2.70 3.71 13.87
C ASN A 49 -3.19 4.22 12.52
N LEU A 50 -3.37 5.51 12.38
CA LEU A 50 -3.70 6.12 11.11
C LEU A 50 -2.46 6.79 10.51
N GLY A 51 -2.03 6.32 9.34
CA GLY A 51 -0.93 6.91 8.59
C GLY A 51 -1.40 7.54 7.29
N ILE A 52 -0.68 8.56 6.85
CA ILE A 52 -0.82 9.17 5.53
C ILE A 52 0.49 8.98 4.79
N GLN A 53 0.41 8.46 3.57
CA GLN A 53 1.55 8.22 2.70
C GLN A 53 1.36 8.97 1.38
N ALA A 54 2.40 9.68 0.94
CA ALA A 54 2.48 10.28 -0.39
C ALA A 54 3.54 9.57 -1.21
N LYS A 55 3.29 9.39 -2.50
CA LYS A 55 4.15 8.68 -3.45
C LYS A 55 4.32 9.47 -4.74
N ALA A 56 5.50 9.38 -5.33
CA ALA A 56 5.76 9.82 -6.69
C ALA A 56 6.59 8.76 -7.40
N GLY A 57 6.26 8.45 -8.65
CA GLY A 57 6.89 7.38 -9.40
C GLY A 57 7.05 7.69 -10.88
N TYR A 58 7.86 6.86 -11.52
CA TYR A 58 8.14 6.93 -12.94
C TYR A 58 8.27 5.51 -13.52
N PHE A 59 7.60 5.26 -14.65
CA PHE A 59 7.72 4.00 -15.36
C PHE A 59 9.02 3.97 -16.16
N VAL A 60 9.98 3.20 -15.67
CA VAL A 60 11.30 3.03 -16.31
C VAL A 60 11.26 2.09 -17.49
N GLU A 61 10.33 1.15 -17.47
CA GLU A 61 9.99 0.21 -18.55
C GLU A 61 8.49 -0.06 -18.49
N ASP A 62 7.94 -0.68 -19.52
CA ASP A 62 6.54 -1.12 -19.52
C ASP A 62 6.32 -2.05 -18.34
N ASP A 63 5.24 -1.82 -17.58
CA ASP A 63 4.88 -2.54 -16.36
C ASP A 63 5.84 -2.36 -15.17
N TRP A 64 6.98 -1.68 -15.32
CA TRP A 64 7.95 -1.45 -14.25
C TRP A 64 8.00 0.01 -13.82
N MET A 65 7.64 0.27 -12.57
CA MET A 65 7.69 1.60 -11.97
C MET A 65 8.66 1.65 -10.80
N LEU A 66 9.51 2.68 -10.77
CA LEU A 66 10.23 3.08 -9.57
C LEU A 66 9.51 4.25 -8.91
N LEU A 67 9.34 4.19 -7.60
CA LEU A 67 8.69 5.24 -6.84
C LEU A 67 9.42 5.56 -5.54
N GLY A 68 9.35 6.84 -5.17
CA GLY A 68 9.69 7.34 -3.86
C GLY A 68 8.43 7.55 -3.03
N GLN A 69 8.55 7.40 -1.72
CA GLN A 69 7.44 7.57 -0.79
C GLN A 69 7.87 8.26 0.50
N VAL A 70 6.96 9.05 1.04
CA VAL A 70 7.05 9.61 2.39
C VAL A 70 5.78 9.24 3.15
N GLU A 71 5.93 8.91 4.42
CA GLU A 71 4.81 8.51 5.27
C GLU A 71 4.94 9.15 6.64
N TYR A 72 3.83 9.65 7.13
CA TYR A 72 3.65 10.09 8.50
C TYR A 72 2.58 9.25 9.16
N ASN A 73 2.87 8.69 10.32
CA ASN A 73 1.96 7.87 11.09
C ASN A 73 1.77 8.47 12.47
N HIS A 74 0.53 8.78 12.80
CA HIS A 74 0.13 9.27 14.11
C HIS A 74 -0.43 8.11 14.94
N SER A 75 0.21 7.87 16.09
CA SER A 75 -0.32 6.94 17.08
C SER A 75 -1.29 7.67 17.98
N GLY A 76 -2.55 7.25 18.02
CA GLY A 76 -3.56 7.81 18.92
C GLY A 76 -3.40 7.37 20.37
N LEU A 77 -2.31 6.68 20.73
CA LEU A 77 -2.08 6.13 22.06
C LEU A 77 -1.12 6.99 22.88
N ASP A 78 -1.46 7.19 24.15
CA ASP A 78 -0.58 7.81 25.13
C ASP A 78 0.69 6.95 25.31
N GLY A 79 1.85 7.56 25.01
CA GLY A 79 3.16 6.92 25.17
C GLY A 79 3.75 6.26 23.92
N VAL A 80 2.99 6.16 22.83
CA VAL A 80 3.51 5.72 21.52
C VAL A 80 3.82 6.95 20.68
N LYS A 81 5.09 7.07 20.25
CA LYS A 81 5.54 8.22 19.44
C LYS A 81 5.12 8.06 18.00
N ASP A 82 4.77 9.19 17.39
CA ASP A 82 4.59 9.29 15.95
C ASP A 82 5.87 8.88 15.23
N TYR A 83 5.73 8.34 14.02
CA TYR A 83 6.88 8.08 13.20
C TYR A 83 6.75 8.71 11.81
N PHE A 84 7.89 9.06 11.27
CA PHE A 84 8.06 9.53 9.90
C PHE A 84 8.94 8.53 9.15
N SER A 85 8.58 8.22 7.92
CA SER A 85 9.41 7.38 7.07
C SER A 85 9.57 7.94 5.67
N VAL A 86 10.71 7.64 5.08
CA VAL A 86 11.02 7.90 3.68
C VAL A 86 11.53 6.60 3.05
N GLY A 87 11.10 6.31 1.83
CA GLY A 87 11.46 5.05 1.19
C GLY A 87 11.47 5.12 -0.33
N ALA A 88 12.00 4.06 -0.90
CA ALA A 88 11.97 3.80 -2.34
C ALA A 88 11.44 2.39 -2.60
N GLN A 89 10.68 2.23 -3.67
CA GLN A 89 10.00 0.99 -4.02
C GLN A 89 10.04 0.76 -5.52
N GLY A 90 10.24 -0.49 -5.94
CA GLY A 90 9.94 -0.95 -7.28
C GLY A 90 8.55 -1.59 -7.29
N ARG A 91 7.78 -1.34 -8.34
CA ARG A 91 6.45 -1.91 -8.53
C ARG A 91 6.36 -2.51 -9.92
N TYR A 92 5.91 -3.76 -9.99
CA TYR A 92 5.68 -4.49 -11.23
C TYR A 92 4.19 -4.77 -11.43
N TYR A 93 3.64 -4.37 -12.58
CA TYR A 93 2.25 -4.61 -12.95
C TYR A 93 2.14 -5.86 -13.80
N ILE A 94 1.29 -6.80 -13.37
CA ILE A 94 1.16 -8.11 -14.03
C ILE A 94 0.24 -7.95 -15.24
N GLU A 95 0.80 -8.22 -16.43
CA GLU A 95 0.06 -8.23 -17.69
C GLU A 95 -0.86 -7.02 -17.91
N GLN A 96 -0.46 -5.86 -17.42
CA GLN A 96 -1.21 -4.59 -17.54
C GLN A 96 -2.67 -4.65 -17.08
N ASN A 97 -3.01 -5.55 -16.16
CA ASN A 97 -4.38 -5.71 -15.67
C ASN A 97 -4.69 -4.90 -14.40
N GLY A 98 -3.72 -4.17 -13.89
CA GLY A 98 -3.84 -3.40 -12.64
C GLY A 98 -3.34 -4.13 -11.38
N LEU A 99 -3.18 -5.45 -11.40
CA LEU A 99 -2.56 -6.20 -10.32
C LEU A 99 -1.06 -5.89 -10.28
N TYR A 100 -0.54 -5.49 -9.12
CA TYR A 100 0.88 -5.21 -8.97
C TYR A 100 1.51 -5.87 -7.75
N LEU A 101 2.80 -6.14 -7.90
CA LEU A 101 3.70 -6.55 -6.84
C LEU A 101 4.68 -5.41 -6.57
N GLY A 102 4.84 -5.03 -5.33
CA GLY A 102 5.79 -4.02 -4.89
C GLY A 102 6.84 -4.58 -3.95
N GLY A 103 8.05 -4.11 -4.07
CA GLY A 103 9.13 -4.41 -3.15
C GLY A 103 10.05 -3.21 -2.98
N GLY A 104 10.45 -2.93 -1.75
CA GLY A 104 11.25 -1.75 -1.49
C GLY A 104 11.81 -1.70 -0.08
N VAL A 105 12.31 -0.54 0.26
CA VAL A 105 12.90 -0.26 1.56
C VAL A 105 12.44 1.09 2.05
N LYS A 106 12.28 1.21 3.37
CA LYS A 106 12.01 2.50 4.02
C LYS A 106 12.93 2.71 5.22
N LEU A 107 13.28 3.96 5.45
CA LEU A 107 13.94 4.44 6.66
C LEU A 107 12.87 5.02 7.56
N VAL A 108 12.74 4.49 8.75
CA VAL A 108 11.77 4.92 9.75
C VAL A 108 12.48 5.70 10.84
N HIS A 109 11.94 6.86 11.16
CA HIS A 109 12.41 7.72 12.25
C HIS A 109 11.29 7.97 13.26
N SER A 110 11.52 7.60 14.52
CA SER A 110 10.58 7.81 15.62
C SER A 110 11.34 8.23 16.89
N GLY A 111 11.36 9.52 17.18
CA GLY A 111 12.12 10.06 18.31
C GLY A 111 13.63 9.78 18.18
N SER A 112 14.18 8.93 19.07
CA SER A 112 15.59 8.48 19.02
C SER A 112 15.78 7.16 18.26
N TYR A 113 14.71 6.56 17.75
CA TYR A 113 14.74 5.27 17.05
C TYR A 113 14.82 5.47 15.54
N ASN A 114 15.80 4.81 14.91
CA ASN A 114 15.95 4.75 13.47
C ASN A 114 16.04 3.28 13.05
N ASP A 115 15.26 2.89 12.07
CA ASP A 115 15.28 1.54 11.51
C ASP A 115 15.24 1.56 9.99
N PHE A 116 15.88 0.55 9.40
CA PHE A 116 15.83 0.25 7.98
C PHE A 116 14.90 -0.94 7.78
N MET A 117 13.80 -0.72 7.08
CA MET A 117 12.73 -1.72 6.93
C MET A 117 12.52 -2.05 5.46
N PRO A 118 12.94 -3.24 5.00
CA PRO A 118 12.46 -3.76 3.73
C PRO A 118 11.00 -4.16 3.85
N GLY A 119 10.28 -4.04 2.73
CA GLY A 119 8.88 -4.37 2.66
C GLY A 119 8.46 -4.87 1.29
N VAL A 120 7.33 -5.56 1.29
CA VAL A 120 6.67 -6.04 0.08
C VAL A 120 5.20 -5.67 0.11
N GLU A 121 4.60 -5.47 -1.06
CA GLU A 121 3.17 -5.23 -1.17
C GLU A 121 2.56 -5.93 -2.38
N VAL A 122 1.28 -6.26 -2.26
CA VAL A 122 0.44 -6.73 -3.35
C VAL A 122 -0.79 -5.85 -3.36
N GLY A 123 -1.09 -5.26 -4.51
CA GLY A 123 -2.24 -4.38 -4.64
C GLY A 123 -2.86 -4.43 -6.03
N TYR A 124 -3.94 -3.69 -6.18
CA TYR A 124 -4.64 -3.59 -7.44
C TYR A 124 -4.99 -2.13 -7.73
N ALA A 125 -4.66 -1.67 -8.93
CA ALA A 125 -5.01 -0.33 -9.43
C ALA A 125 -6.35 -0.39 -10.18
N PHE A 126 -7.44 -0.05 -9.50
CA PHE A 126 -8.76 0.08 -10.12
C PHE A 126 -8.89 1.45 -10.78
N PHE A 127 -8.93 1.47 -12.10
CA PHE A 127 -9.12 2.72 -12.84
C PHE A 127 -10.56 3.23 -12.70
N LEU A 128 -10.71 4.40 -12.08
CA LEU A 128 -11.98 5.13 -11.97
C LEU A 128 -12.25 6.02 -13.20
N GLY A 129 -11.23 6.19 -14.02
CA GLY A 129 -11.23 6.97 -15.23
C GLY A 129 -9.96 6.72 -16.05
N LYS A 130 -9.59 7.66 -16.93
CA LYS A 130 -8.41 7.48 -17.80
C LYS A 130 -7.07 7.51 -17.06
N SER A 131 -6.99 8.22 -15.94
CA SER A 131 -5.73 8.47 -15.23
C SER A 131 -5.82 8.25 -13.72
N VAL A 132 -7.00 8.19 -13.15
CA VAL A 132 -7.21 8.11 -11.69
C VAL A 132 -7.53 6.69 -11.28
N THR A 133 -6.85 6.20 -10.24
CA THR A 133 -7.05 4.86 -9.68
C THR A 133 -7.43 4.90 -8.22
N LEU A 134 -8.14 3.85 -7.79
CA LEU A 134 -8.28 3.45 -6.40
C LEU A 134 -7.39 2.21 -6.19
N GLU A 135 -6.52 2.26 -5.18
CA GLU A 135 -5.46 1.26 -5.00
C GLU A 135 -5.51 0.60 -3.61
N PRO A 136 -6.36 -0.41 -3.40
CA PRO A 136 -6.24 -1.27 -2.25
C PRO A 136 -4.98 -2.13 -2.35
N ALA A 137 -4.29 -2.32 -1.22
CA ALA A 137 -3.11 -3.16 -1.14
C ALA A 137 -2.97 -3.80 0.25
N ILE A 138 -2.31 -4.95 0.27
CA ILE A 138 -1.81 -5.60 1.47
C ILE A 138 -0.29 -5.43 1.43
N TYR A 139 0.29 -5.07 2.56
CA TYR A 139 1.74 -4.89 2.68
C TYR A 139 2.31 -5.60 3.90
N TYR A 140 3.57 -5.93 3.82
CA TYR A 140 4.38 -6.43 4.94
C TYR A 140 5.69 -5.67 5.01
N ASP A 141 6.00 -5.11 6.16
CA ASP A 141 7.25 -4.43 6.46
C ASP A 141 8.01 -5.19 7.55
N GLN A 142 9.29 -5.48 7.29
CA GLN A 142 10.16 -6.23 8.18
C GLN A 142 11.07 -5.28 8.96
N SER A 143 10.97 -5.26 10.28
CA SER A 143 11.95 -4.60 11.13
C SER A 143 13.09 -5.56 11.48
N PHE A 144 14.34 -5.12 11.33
CA PHE A 144 15.51 -5.90 11.74
C PHE A 144 15.96 -5.61 13.18
N LYS A 145 15.63 -4.44 13.71
CA LYS A 145 16.04 -4.07 15.08
C LYS A 145 15.11 -4.61 16.15
N LYS A 146 13.80 -4.59 15.87
CA LYS A 146 12.77 -5.06 16.81
C LYS A 146 11.66 -5.75 16.04
N HIS A 147 11.93 -6.97 15.60
CA HIS A 147 11.01 -7.75 14.76
C HIS A 147 9.60 -7.89 15.35
N VAL A 148 9.49 -8.15 16.66
CA VAL A 148 8.21 -8.40 17.32
C VAL A 148 7.36 -7.14 17.44
N ASP A 149 8.00 -5.97 17.61
CA ASP A 149 7.31 -4.72 17.91
C ASP A 149 7.01 -3.89 16.66
N TYR A 150 7.81 -4.00 15.60
CA TYR A 150 7.74 -3.09 14.44
C TYR A 150 7.52 -3.77 13.09
N SER A 151 7.65 -5.10 13.00
CA SER A 151 7.24 -5.79 11.78
C SER A 151 5.73 -5.75 11.66
N THR A 152 5.23 -5.30 10.52
CA THR A 152 3.81 -4.98 10.34
C THR A 152 3.27 -5.62 9.09
N ILE A 153 2.15 -6.32 9.22
CA ILE A 153 1.28 -6.66 8.10
C ILE A 153 0.06 -5.74 8.16
N GLY A 154 -0.30 -5.13 7.07
CA GLY A 154 -1.40 -4.17 7.07
C GLY A 154 -2.13 -4.05 5.73
N LEU A 155 -3.26 -3.36 5.78
CA LEU A 155 -4.01 -2.94 4.61
C LEU A 155 -3.74 -1.46 4.36
N LYS A 156 -3.67 -1.07 3.11
CA LYS A 156 -3.68 0.33 2.71
C LYS A 156 -4.70 0.57 1.60
N LEU A 157 -5.22 1.77 1.55
CA LEU A 157 -6.11 2.23 0.51
C LEU A 157 -5.55 3.53 -0.05
N GLY A 158 -5.21 3.52 -1.32
CA GLY A 158 -4.62 4.66 -2.01
C GLY A 158 -5.47 5.17 -3.15
N VAL A 159 -5.13 6.37 -3.58
CA VAL A 159 -5.57 6.98 -4.83
C VAL A 159 -4.34 7.34 -5.61
N GLY A 160 -4.29 6.96 -6.89
CA GLY A 160 -3.19 7.25 -7.79
C GLY A 160 -3.64 8.06 -9.01
N ILE A 161 -2.70 8.81 -9.57
CA ILE A 161 -2.87 9.54 -10.83
C ILE A 161 -1.70 9.15 -11.74
N TYR A 162 -2.02 8.61 -12.91
CA TYR A 162 -1.09 8.21 -13.97
C TYR A 162 -1.11 9.28 -15.07
N LEU A 163 0.04 9.90 -15.34
CA LEU A 163 0.22 11.05 -16.24
C LEU A 163 1.10 10.70 -17.44
#